data_34950fbf4f93290e8f098f8b0fb89186
#
_entry.id   34950fbf4f93290e8f098f8b0fb89186
#
_cell.length_a   1.000
_cell.length_b   1.000
_cell.length_c   1.000
_cell.angle_alpha   90.00
_cell.angle_beta   90.00
_cell.angle_gamma   90.00
#
_symmetry.space_group_name_H-M   'P 1'
#
loop_
_entity.id
_entity.type
_entity.pdbx_description
1 polymer ?
#
loop_
_entity_poly.entity_id
_entity_poly.type
_entity_poly.pdbx_seq_one_letter_code
_entity_poly.pdbx_strand_id
1 'polypeptide(L)'
;MARVKRGVMVRKRHNKLLKQAAGYQGSRSRRIGVARQTVLKALSYAYRDRRNKKRDFRRLWIIRINAAARQNGISYSRLISGLKKAGITLHSFPPDHFSWVLSDQ
;
A
#
# COMPACT_ATOMS: atom_id res chain seq x y z
N MET A 1 51.46 -3.62 -0.66
CA MET A 1 50.02 -3.31 -0.80
C MET A 1 49.31 -3.57 0.52
N ALA A 2 48.49 -2.61 0.98
CA ALA A 2 47.75 -2.77 2.22
C ALA A 2 46.59 -3.81 2.00
N ARG A 3 46.49 -4.82 2.87
CA ARG A 3 45.44 -5.82 2.82
C ARG A 3 44.12 -5.25 3.39
N VAL A 4 43.09 -5.14 2.57
CA VAL A 4 41.76 -4.68 3.02
C VAL A 4 41.02 -5.84 3.70
N LYS A 5 40.71 -5.68 5.01
CA LYS A 5 39.90 -6.64 5.75
C LYS A 5 38.41 -6.29 5.59
N ARG A 6 37.65 -7.15 4.90
CA ARG A 6 36.21 -6.91 4.60
C ARG A 6 35.22 -7.61 5.56
N GLY A 7 35.70 -8.44 6.49
CA GLY A 7 34.85 -9.30 7.31
C GLY A 7 33.73 -8.56 8.08
N VAL A 8 34.08 -7.50 8.76
CA VAL A 8 33.10 -6.71 9.55
C VAL A 8 32.07 -6.02 8.64
N MET A 9 32.50 -5.45 7.52
CA MET A 9 31.62 -4.76 6.58
C MET A 9 30.62 -5.71 5.90
N VAL A 10 31.09 -6.88 5.52
CA VAL A 10 30.24 -7.95 4.91
C VAL A 10 29.21 -8.43 5.95
N ARG A 11 29.63 -8.69 7.18
CA ARG A 11 28.74 -9.13 8.26
C ARG A 11 27.66 -8.08 8.57
N LYS A 12 28.02 -6.81 8.65
CA LYS A 12 27.05 -5.71 8.84
C LYS A 12 26.01 -5.67 7.71
N ARG A 13 26.46 -5.81 6.45
CA ARG A 13 25.56 -5.85 5.27
C ARG A 13 24.63 -7.05 5.30
N HIS A 14 25.14 -8.23 5.61
CA HIS A 14 24.33 -9.44 5.74
C HIS A 14 23.30 -9.33 6.86
N ASN A 15 23.71 -8.85 8.02
CA ASN A 15 22.80 -8.65 9.16
C ASN A 15 21.68 -7.64 8.84
N LYS A 16 21.99 -6.55 8.13
CA LYS A 16 20.98 -5.58 7.70
C LYS A 16 19.91 -6.24 6.82
N LEU A 17 20.33 -7.08 5.88
CA LEU A 17 19.40 -7.78 4.98
C LEU A 17 18.60 -8.86 5.73
N LEU A 18 19.25 -9.65 6.59
CA LEU A 18 18.56 -10.67 7.38
C LEU A 18 17.55 -10.08 8.36
N LYS A 19 17.79 -8.87 8.90
CA LYS A 19 16.80 -8.15 9.71
C LYS A 19 15.53 -7.83 8.90
N GLN A 20 15.65 -7.47 7.63
CA GLN A 20 14.49 -7.25 6.74
C GLN A 20 13.75 -8.55 6.40
N ALA A 21 14.46 -9.67 6.41
CA ALA A 21 13.90 -11.00 6.17
C ALA A 21 13.40 -11.68 7.45
N ALA A 22 13.37 -10.99 8.59
CA ALA A 22 12.89 -11.54 9.86
C ALA A 22 11.43 -12.00 9.72
N GLY A 23 11.13 -13.22 10.24
CA GLY A 23 9.81 -13.82 10.14
C GLY A 23 9.52 -14.58 8.84
N TYR A 24 10.41 -14.59 7.88
CA TYR A 24 10.23 -15.36 6.64
C TYR A 24 10.44 -16.87 6.91
N GLN A 25 9.64 -17.69 6.23
CA GLN A 25 9.66 -19.14 6.45
C GLN A 25 10.97 -19.81 5.96
N GLY A 26 11.40 -20.82 6.69
CA GLY A 26 12.51 -21.68 6.32
C GLY A 26 13.84 -20.96 6.23
N SER A 27 14.63 -21.30 5.23
CA SER A 27 15.97 -20.75 5.01
C SER A 27 15.96 -19.29 4.53
N ARG A 28 14.82 -18.75 4.16
CA ARG A 28 14.67 -17.37 3.66
C ARG A 28 15.00 -16.31 4.72
N SER A 29 14.89 -16.64 6.00
CA SER A 29 15.30 -15.76 7.10
C SER A 29 16.75 -15.95 7.55
N ARG A 30 17.43 -17.00 7.10
CA ARG A 30 18.77 -17.40 7.59
C ARG A 30 19.86 -17.37 6.53
N ARG A 31 19.59 -17.89 5.31
CA ARG A 31 20.56 -17.95 4.22
C ARG A 31 20.53 -16.66 3.40
N ILE A 32 21.65 -15.94 3.38
CA ILE A 32 21.77 -14.63 2.75
C ILE A 32 21.37 -14.60 1.25
N GLY A 33 21.73 -15.61 0.48
CA GLY A 33 21.39 -15.68 -0.95
C GLY A 33 19.89 -15.76 -1.18
N VAL A 34 19.20 -16.66 -0.46
CA VAL A 34 17.75 -16.84 -0.57
C VAL A 34 17.00 -15.66 0.07
N ALA A 35 17.49 -15.16 1.20
CA ALA A 35 16.93 -13.98 1.86
C ALA A 35 16.96 -12.75 0.93
N ARG A 36 18.08 -12.54 0.22
CA ARG A 36 18.23 -11.42 -0.73
C ARG A 36 17.17 -11.45 -1.82
N GLN A 37 16.97 -12.59 -2.46
CA GLN A 37 15.97 -12.74 -3.53
C GLN A 37 14.56 -12.49 -3.00
N THR A 38 14.26 -13.05 -1.82
CA THR A 38 12.93 -12.92 -1.20
C THR A 38 12.65 -11.48 -0.79
N VAL A 39 13.61 -10.76 -0.20
CA VAL A 39 13.47 -9.35 0.17
C VAL A 39 13.30 -8.47 -1.08
N LEU A 40 14.09 -8.69 -2.14
CA LEU A 40 13.91 -7.96 -3.39
C LEU A 40 12.51 -8.13 -3.97
N LYS A 41 12.00 -9.36 -3.95
CA LYS A 41 10.63 -9.64 -4.42
C LYS A 41 9.57 -8.99 -3.53
N ALA A 42 9.75 -9.04 -2.20
CA ALA A 42 8.85 -8.39 -1.25
C ALA A 42 8.79 -6.86 -1.45
N LEU A 43 9.94 -6.22 -1.66
CA LEU A 43 10.00 -4.78 -1.93
C LEU A 43 9.35 -4.40 -3.26
N SER A 44 9.53 -5.23 -4.30
CA SER A 44 8.86 -5.06 -5.59
C SER A 44 7.33 -5.15 -5.45
N TYR A 45 6.84 -6.14 -4.70
CA TYR A 45 5.41 -6.27 -4.40
C TYR A 45 4.89 -5.11 -3.55
N ALA A 46 5.64 -4.68 -2.54
CA ALA A 46 5.26 -3.53 -1.73
C ALA A 46 5.10 -2.26 -2.58
N TYR A 47 5.98 -2.02 -3.54
CA TYR A 47 5.88 -0.90 -4.48
C TYR A 47 4.61 -1.00 -5.34
N ARG A 48 4.34 -2.15 -5.93
CA ARG A 48 3.15 -2.40 -6.74
C ARG A 48 1.88 -2.25 -5.92
N ASP A 49 1.84 -2.84 -4.73
CA ASP A 49 0.63 -2.96 -3.93
C ASP A 49 0.25 -1.66 -3.23
N ARG A 50 1.20 -0.77 -2.97
CA ARG A 50 0.88 0.61 -2.56
C ARG A 50 0.01 1.34 -3.59
N ARG A 51 0.18 1.07 -4.88
CA ARG A 51 -0.66 1.60 -5.97
C ARG A 51 -1.98 0.86 -6.08
N ASN A 52 -1.95 -0.46 -5.97
CA ASN A 52 -3.15 -1.29 -6.00
C ASN A 52 -4.08 -0.94 -4.85
N LYS A 53 -3.56 -0.73 -3.64
CA LYS A 53 -4.33 -0.35 -2.46
C LYS A 53 -5.22 0.87 -2.72
N LYS A 54 -4.69 1.90 -3.37
CA LYS A 54 -5.47 3.10 -3.74
C LYS A 54 -6.63 2.76 -4.68
N ARG A 55 -6.40 1.89 -5.66
CA ARG A 55 -7.43 1.44 -6.62
C ARG A 55 -8.52 0.60 -5.93
N ASP A 56 -8.11 -0.27 -5.02
CA ASP A 56 -9.02 -1.16 -4.29
C ASP A 56 -9.92 -0.37 -3.34
N PHE A 57 -9.36 0.60 -2.62
CA PHE A 57 -10.16 1.50 -1.79
C PHE A 57 -11.14 2.32 -2.62
N ARG A 58 -10.72 2.82 -3.78
CA ARG A 58 -11.63 3.54 -4.68
C ARG A 58 -12.80 2.66 -5.15
N ARG A 59 -12.52 1.40 -5.50
CA ARG A 59 -13.60 0.43 -5.84
C ARG A 59 -14.55 0.22 -4.67
N LEU A 60 -14.02 0.04 -3.47
CA LEU A 60 -14.82 -0.13 -2.27
C LEU A 60 -15.72 1.08 -2.00
N TRP A 61 -15.19 2.29 -2.15
CA TRP A 61 -15.97 3.52 -1.99
C TRP A 61 -17.10 3.62 -3.03
N ILE A 62 -16.81 3.30 -4.28
CA ILE A 62 -17.83 3.29 -5.34
C ILE A 62 -18.95 2.31 -5.00
N ILE A 63 -18.61 1.11 -4.51
CA ILE A 63 -19.61 0.11 -4.11
C ILE A 63 -20.49 0.64 -2.97
N ARG A 64 -19.89 1.25 -1.95
CA ARG A 64 -20.63 1.81 -0.80
C ARG A 64 -21.53 2.96 -1.21
N ILE A 65 -21.03 3.89 -2.02
CA ILE A 65 -21.82 5.03 -2.55
C ILE A 65 -22.96 4.51 -3.42
N ASN A 66 -22.71 3.51 -4.27
CA ASN A 66 -23.76 2.91 -5.11
C ASN A 66 -24.85 2.24 -4.26
N ALA A 67 -24.47 1.56 -3.19
CA ALA A 67 -25.44 0.96 -2.26
C ALA A 67 -26.33 2.03 -1.61
N ALA A 68 -25.73 3.10 -1.09
CA ALA A 68 -26.47 4.21 -0.50
C ALA A 68 -27.36 4.95 -1.53
N ALA A 69 -26.85 5.16 -2.74
CA ALA A 69 -27.62 5.79 -3.81
C ALA A 69 -28.84 4.94 -4.19
N ARG A 70 -28.69 3.63 -4.29
CA ARG A 70 -29.81 2.71 -4.57
C ARG A 70 -30.88 2.69 -3.48
N GLN A 71 -30.50 2.83 -2.22
CA GLN A 71 -31.47 2.98 -1.12
C GLN A 71 -32.36 4.21 -1.29
N ASN A 72 -31.82 5.25 -1.92
CA ASN A 72 -32.57 6.47 -2.30
C ASN A 72 -33.16 6.43 -3.72
N GLY A 73 -33.22 5.27 -4.35
CA GLY A 73 -33.84 5.09 -5.68
C GLY A 73 -33.01 5.60 -6.85
N ILE A 74 -31.72 5.94 -6.66
CA ILE A 74 -30.86 6.54 -7.68
C ILE A 74 -29.68 5.59 -7.99
N SER A 75 -29.27 5.49 -9.25
CA SER A 75 -28.06 4.74 -9.62
C SER A 75 -26.81 5.63 -9.40
N TYR A 76 -25.65 4.99 -9.17
CA TYR A 76 -24.37 5.68 -9.00
C TYR A 76 -24.05 6.65 -10.15
N SER A 77 -24.27 6.24 -11.39
CA SER A 77 -24.00 7.08 -12.57
C SER A 77 -24.88 8.34 -12.61
N ARG A 78 -26.16 8.20 -12.25
CA ARG A 78 -27.07 9.35 -12.15
C ARG A 78 -26.69 10.28 -11.00
N LEU A 79 -26.29 9.73 -9.85
CA LEU A 79 -25.79 10.50 -8.71
C LEU A 79 -24.57 11.34 -9.11
N ILE A 80 -23.54 10.72 -9.70
CA ILE A 80 -22.32 11.43 -10.12
C ILE A 80 -22.59 12.47 -11.19
N SER A 81 -23.47 12.17 -12.16
CA SER A 81 -23.89 13.13 -13.19
C SER A 81 -24.61 14.33 -12.56
N GLY A 82 -25.50 14.09 -11.59
CA GLY A 82 -26.20 15.15 -10.87
C GLY A 82 -25.25 16.05 -10.09
N LEU A 83 -24.31 15.46 -9.34
CA LEU A 83 -23.29 16.19 -8.60
C LEU A 83 -22.41 17.07 -9.49
N LYS A 84 -21.99 16.53 -10.64
CA LYS A 84 -21.23 17.31 -11.64
C LYS A 84 -22.03 18.51 -12.19
N LYS A 85 -23.32 18.32 -12.49
CA LYS A 85 -24.20 19.40 -12.94
C LYS A 85 -24.41 20.47 -11.88
N ALA A 86 -24.46 20.06 -10.59
CA ALA A 86 -24.57 20.96 -9.46
C ALA A 86 -23.25 21.68 -9.10
N GLY A 87 -22.16 21.42 -9.83
CA GLY A 87 -20.85 22.00 -9.55
C GLY A 87 -20.16 21.45 -8.29
N ILE A 88 -20.69 20.35 -7.73
CA ILE A 88 -20.12 19.69 -6.56
C ILE A 88 -19.03 18.74 -7.03
N THR A 89 -17.78 19.10 -6.81
CA THR A 89 -16.65 18.23 -7.08
C THR A 89 -16.41 17.33 -5.86
N LEU A 90 -16.68 16.03 -6.02
CA LEU A 90 -16.18 15.04 -5.09
C LEU A 90 -14.69 14.89 -5.37
N HIS A 91 -13.85 15.57 -4.59
CA HIS A 91 -12.44 15.25 -4.56
C HIS A 91 -12.30 13.81 -4.09
N SER A 92 -11.73 12.95 -4.93
CA SER A 92 -11.21 11.67 -4.48
C SER A 92 -10.08 12.02 -3.51
N PHE A 93 -10.40 12.03 -2.22
CA PHE A 93 -9.47 12.38 -1.16
C PHE A 93 -8.18 11.55 -1.27
N PRO A 94 -7.00 12.19 -1.21
CA PRO A 94 -5.80 11.46 -0.86
C PRO A 94 -5.99 10.84 0.53
N PRO A 95 -5.47 9.64 0.77
CA PRO A 95 -5.73 8.88 2.01
C PRO A 95 -5.21 9.54 3.29
N ASP A 96 -4.58 10.70 3.20
CA ASP A 96 -3.90 11.34 4.32
C ASP A 96 -4.81 12.25 5.18
N HIS A 97 -6.09 12.43 4.80
CA HIS A 97 -7.03 13.27 5.54
C HIS A 97 -8.23 12.52 6.14
N PHE A 98 -7.97 11.41 6.79
CA PHE A 98 -9.06 10.70 7.51
C PHE A 98 -9.34 11.25 8.92
N SER A 99 -8.63 12.29 9.36
CA SER A 99 -8.67 12.76 10.75
C SER A 99 -9.86 13.66 11.11
N TRP A 100 -10.62 14.17 10.15
CA TRP A 100 -11.69 15.14 10.46
C TRP A 100 -13.14 14.64 10.23
N VAL A 101 -13.30 13.41 9.73
CA VAL A 101 -14.64 12.81 9.57
C VAL A 101 -15.19 12.26 10.90
N LEU A 102 -14.38 12.19 11.96
CA LEU A 102 -14.76 11.68 13.27
C LEU A 102 -14.97 12.77 14.33
N SER A 103 -14.93 14.05 13.98
CA SER A 103 -15.07 15.14 14.95
C SER A 103 -16.47 15.77 15.04
N ASP A 104 -17.45 15.30 14.28
CA ASP A 104 -18.83 15.77 14.36
C ASP A 104 -19.80 14.62 14.71
N GLN A 105 -19.66 14.06 15.91
CA GLN A 105 -20.76 13.41 16.64
C GLN A 105 -20.65 13.73 18.12
#